data_cee4161fd1544d96b478bf0d0b3894f8
#
_entry.id   cee4161fd1544d96b478bf0d0b3894f8
#
_cell.length_a   1.000
_cell.length_b   1.000
_cell.length_c   1.000
_cell.angle_alpha   90.00
_cell.angle_beta   90.00
_cell.angle_gamma   90.00
#
_symmetry.space_group_name_H-M   'P 1'
#
loop_
_entity.id
_entity.type
_entity.pdbx_description
1 polymer ?
#
loop_
_entity_poly.entity_id
_entity_poly.type
_entity_poly.pdbx_seq_one_letter_code
_entity_poly.pdbx_strand_id
1 'polypeptide(L)' 'MSAGTVKWFNATKGFGFITPDDGTPDVFAHFSSIEGSGYRELIEGQKVDYEAEQGPKGLQARRVRSLS' A
#
# COMPACT_ATOMS: atom_id res chain seq x y z
N MET A 1 0.37 -8.65 -10.10
CA MET A 1 0.62 -7.38 -9.42
C MET A 1 -0.50 -6.42 -9.76
N SER A 2 -0.84 -5.57 -8.82
CA SER A 2 -1.96 -4.65 -8.96
C SER A 2 -1.47 -3.21 -8.81
N ALA A 3 -2.18 -2.29 -9.46
CA ALA A 3 -1.86 -0.87 -9.33
C ALA A 3 -2.94 -0.18 -8.51
N GLY A 4 -2.56 0.83 -7.76
CA GLY A 4 -3.49 1.59 -6.96
C GLY A 4 -2.93 2.93 -6.57
N THR A 5 -3.72 3.66 -5.78
CA THR A 5 -3.35 4.97 -5.30
C THR A 5 -3.43 4.97 -3.79
N VAL A 6 -2.42 5.53 -3.14
CA VAL A 6 -2.41 5.62 -1.68
C VAL A 6 -3.55 6.52 -1.23
N LYS A 7 -4.47 5.96 -0.46
CA LYS A 7 -5.60 6.72 0.07
C LYS A 7 -5.15 7.59 1.22
N TRP A 8 -4.41 7.01 2.16
CA TRP A 8 -3.76 7.72 3.24
C TRP A 8 -2.72 6.80 3.87
N PHE A 9 -1.77 7.39 4.56
CA PHE A 9 -0.72 6.63 5.24
C PHE A 9 -0.30 7.38 6.49
N ASN A 10 -0.17 6.67 7.61
CA ASN A 10 0.27 7.25 8.87
C ASN A 10 1.70 6.77 9.13
N ALA A 11 2.67 7.66 8.89
CA ALA A 11 4.08 7.31 9.01
C ALA A 11 4.46 6.98 10.46
N THR A 12 3.79 7.62 11.42
CA THR A 12 4.07 7.37 12.83
C THR A 12 3.66 5.97 13.25
N LYS A 13 2.49 5.53 12.82
CA LYS A 13 1.99 4.19 13.14
C LYS A 13 2.47 3.14 12.14
N GLY A 14 2.92 3.57 10.97
CA GLY A 14 3.50 2.69 9.98
C GLY A 14 2.51 1.91 9.15
N PHE A 15 1.31 2.43 8.91
CA PHE A 15 0.35 1.74 8.05
C PHE A 15 -0.60 2.71 7.38
N GLY A 16 -1.30 2.22 6.38
CA GLY A 16 -2.28 3.00 5.64
C GLY A 16 -3.09 2.11 4.72
N PHE A 17 -3.75 2.73 3.76
CA PHE A 17 -4.59 2.02 2.81
C PHE A 17 -4.33 2.46 1.39
N ILE A 18 -4.47 1.51 0.46
CA ILE A 18 -4.35 1.74 -0.97
C ILE A 18 -5.72 1.52 -1.59
N THR A 19 -6.14 2.44 -2.45
CA THR A 19 -7.37 2.30 -3.23
C THR A 19 -6.98 1.68 -4.57
N PRO A 20 -7.38 0.42 -4.81
CA PRO A 20 -7.04 -0.23 -6.08
C PRO A 20 -7.65 0.49 -7.28
N ASP A 21 -6.89 0.55 -8.37
CA ASP A 21 -7.36 1.22 -9.59
C ASP A 21 -8.52 0.49 -10.26
N ASP A 22 -8.71 -0.80 -9.95
CA ASP A 22 -9.79 -1.60 -10.54
C ASP A 22 -11.12 -1.48 -9.81
N GLY A 23 -11.21 -0.62 -8.80
CA GLY A 23 -12.45 -0.38 -8.09
C GLY A 23 -12.78 -1.39 -7.00
N THR A 24 -11.89 -2.32 -6.69
CA THR A 24 -12.10 -3.26 -5.59
C THR A 24 -11.88 -2.55 -4.25
N PRO A 25 -12.28 -3.18 -3.12
CA PRO A 25 -12.15 -2.54 -1.81
C PRO A 25 -10.71 -2.18 -1.45
N ASP A 26 -10.55 -1.18 -0.59
CA ASP A 26 -9.25 -0.71 -0.14
C ASP A 26 -8.41 -1.85 0.44
N VAL A 27 -7.11 -1.75 0.23
CA VAL A 27 -6.15 -2.77 0.66
C VAL A 27 -5.26 -2.17 1.75
N PHE A 28 -5.11 -2.90 2.86
CA PHE A 28 -4.25 -2.50 3.97
C PHE A 28 -2.78 -2.57 3.55
N ALA A 29 -2.00 -1.56 3.91
CA ALA A 29 -0.56 -1.52 3.62
C ALA A 29 0.21 -1.19 4.89
N HIS A 30 1.18 -2.04 5.24
CA HIS A 30 2.05 -1.82 6.40
C HIS A 30 3.45 -1.45 5.92
N PHE A 31 4.16 -0.64 6.70
CA PHE A 31 5.48 -0.16 6.27
C PHE A 31 6.44 -1.31 5.96
N SER A 32 6.29 -2.44 6.65
CA SER A 32 7.16 -3.60 6.42
C SER A 32 6.95 -4.22 5.04
N SER A 33 5.86 -3.89 4.37
CA SER A 33 5.56 -4.39 3.03
C SER A 33 6.02 -3.45 1.92
N ILE A 34 6.53 -2.28 2.28
CA ILE A 34 7.00 -1.31 1.30
C ILE A 34 8.42 -1.67 0.89
N GLU A 35 8.64 -1.87 -0.40
CA GLU A 35 9.97 -2.19 -0.91
C GLU A 35 10.85 -0.95 -0.96
N GLY A 36 12.14 -1.16 -0.78
CA GLY A 36 13.11 -0.10 -0.82
C GLY A 36 14.02 -0.12 0.38
N SER A 37 15.03 0.73 0.37
CA SER A 37 15.96 0.88 1.48
C SER A 37 15.77 2.26 2.10
N GLY A 38 16.10 2.37 3.38
CA GLY A 38 16.00 3.62 4.09
C GLY A 38 14.58 3.88 4.57
N TYR A 39 14.15 5.13 4.44
CA TYR A 39 12.87 5.54 4.98
C TYR A 39 11.72 5.04 4.12
N ARG A 40 10.82 4.29 4.73
CA ARG A 40 9.69 3.66 4.02
C ARG A 40 8.40 4.38 4.37
N GLU A 41 7.98 5.23 3.48
CA GLU A 41 6.77 6.02 3.69
C GLU A 41 6.00 6.15 2.39
N LEU A 42 4.68 6.09 2.49
CA LEU A 42 3.79 6.36 1.36
C LEU A 42 3.14 7.72 1.56
N ILE A 43 2.89 8.38 0.45
CA ILE A 43 2.30 9.72 0.45
C ILE A 43 0.90 9.63 -0.15
N GLU A 44 -0.06 10.32 0.45
CA GLU A 44 -1.43 10.35 -0.04
C GLU A 44 -1.46 10.78 -1.51
N GLY A 45 -2.17 10.00 -2.32
CA GLY A 45 -2.27 10.27 -3.75
C GLY A 45 -1.16 9.65 -4.60
N GLN A 46 -0.16 9.05 -3.96
CA GLN A 46 0.95 8.41 -4.67
C GLN A 46 0.50 7.16 -5.39
N LYS A 47 0.96 6.97 -6.62
CA LYS A 47 0.67 5.74 -7.37
C LYS A 47 1.66 4.66 -6.97
N VAL A 48 1.13 3.46 -6.73
CA VAL A 48 1.93 2.33 -6.29
C VAL A 48 1.54 1.06 -7.04
N ASP A 49 2.46 0.12 -7.04
CA ASP A 49 2.26 -1.23 -7.55
C ASP A 49 2.43 -2.17 -6.35
N TYR A 50 1.61 -3.20 -6.26
CA TYR A 50 1.64 -4.08 -5.10
C TYR A 50 1.04 -5.43 -5.43
N GLU A 51 1.24 -6.40 -4.53
CA GLU A 51 0.59 -7.70 -4.59
C GLU A 51 -0.43 -7.76 -3.46
N ALA A 52 -1.67 -8.13 -3.78
CA ALA A 52 -2.72 -8.26 -2.77
C ALA A 52 -2.78 -9.71 -2.28
N GLU A 53 -2.98 -9.89 -0.98
CA GLU A 53 -3.17 -11.21 -0.41
C GLU A 53 -4.22 -11.14 0.68
N GLN A 54 -4.80 -12.29 0.99
CA GLN A 54 -5.80 -12.37 2.04
C GLN A 54 -5.09 -12.41 3.40
N GLY A 55 -5.38 -11.44 4.24
CA GLY A 55 -4.82 -11.38 5.58
C GLY A 55 -5.88 -11.61 6.64
N PRO A 56 -5.49 -11.59 7.92
CA PRO A 56 -6.42 -11.81 9.03
C PRO A 56 -7.56 -10.81 9.09
N LYS A 57 -7.35 -9.60 8.61
CA LYS A 57 -8.34 -8.53 8.67
C LYS A 57 -8.88 -8.17 7.29
N GLY A 58 -8.65 -9.01 6.28
CA GLY A 58 -9.07 -8.76 4.93
C GLY A 58 -7.89 -8.68 3.98
N LEU A 59 -8.07 -8.03 2.85
CA LEU A 59 -7.00 -7.90 1.86
C LEU A 59 -5.90 -6.99 2.36
N GLN A 60 -4.66 -7.41 2.16
CA GLN A 60 -3.49 -6.61 2.51
C GLN A 60 -2.49 -6.62 1.38
N ALA A 61 -1.71 -5.55 1.27
CA ALA A 61 -0.72 -5.40 0.23
C ALA A 61 0.61 -5.97 0.70
N ARG A 62 1.34 -6.57 -0.24
CA ARG A 62 2.72 -6.96 -0.02
C ARG A 62 3.52 -6.44 -1.21
N ARG A 63 4.82 -6.26 -1.00
CA ARG A 63 5.74 -5.77 -2.04
C ARG A 63 5.27 -4.48 -2.69
N VAL A 64 4.88 -3.53 -1.85
CA VAL A 64 4.43 -2.23 -2.34
C VAL A 64 5.60 -1.45 -2.90
N ARG A 65 5.47 -0.98 -4.14
CA ARG A 65 6.51 -0.18 -4.80
C ARG A 65 5.91 1.11 -5.32
N SER A 66 6.66 2.19 -5.16
CA SER A 66 6.26 3.47 -5.72
C SER A 66 6.45 3.45 -7.23
N LEU A 67 5.46 3.97 -7.96
CA LEU A 67 5.51 4.11 -9.40
C LEU A 67 5.88 5.53 -9.84
N SER A 68 5.97 6.43 -8.89
CA SER A 68 6.27 7.84 -9.20
C SER A 68 7.59 8.30 -8.60
#